data_b1e86b1b6f2cb0db11424cc81f3d6559
#
_entry.id   b1e86b1b6f2cb0db11424cc81f3d6559
#
_cell.length_a   1.000
_cell.length_b   1.000
_cell.length_c   1.000
_cell.angle_alpha   90.00
_cell.angle_beta   90.00
_cell.angle_gamma   90.00
#
_symmetry.space_group_name_H-M   'P 1'
#
loop_
_entity.id
_entity.type
_entity.pdbx_description
1 polymer ?
#
loop_
_entity_poly.entity_id
_entity_poly.type
_entity_poly.pdbx_seq_one_letter_code
_entity_poly.pdbx_strand_id
1 'polypeptide(L)'
;MRSFSHGSGVKNAGCRVRSAFTLVELLVVITIIGTLIGLLLPAVQGAREAARRTQSLSNLRQIGLALHGYNDANRKLPPGFRSTATGTTGVGTNEVVTETGPGWSFFAFLLPYVEETALHSTIRFNLPITDELNKAARETTVPVFIDPGDTSSRLIDITDSGSPPAASNTPTLMTQAAVCSYAGSLGTLRYEEQPFNGVFHRNIQVRFSDITDGLSKTIGVGERISRHTRSSWVGVVPGQELVYAPESIQYRANEPSFNFRPAITAVLVHVRSSAPSLTGSPGGFIGPYKAGTNFLNMDGSCRLISDDTSADVFRALCTRAGNEAIPSGQ
;
A
#
# COMPACT_ATOMS: atom_id res chain seq x y z
N MET A 1 70.59 73.14 -3.97
CA MET A 1 69.24 73.65 -3.80
C MET A 1 68.36 72.91 -4.74
N ARG A 2 67.53 71.96 -4.27
CA ARG A 2 66.49 71.23 -5.05
C ARG A 2 65.18 71.38 -4.33
N SER A 3 64.26 72.03 -4.99
CA SER A 3 62.87 72.24 -4.56
C SER A 3 62.04 70.97 -4.76
N PHE A 4 61.39 70.48 -3.75
CA PHE A 4 60.41 69.40 -3.84
C PHE A 4 59.00 70.04 -3.89
N SER A 5 58.31 69.85 -5.01
CA SER A 5 56.91 70.19 -5.18
C SER A 5 56.07 69.01 -4.68
N HIS A 6 55.21 69.25 -3.67
CA HIS A 6 54.19 68.31 -3.19
C HIS A 6 52.90 68.55 -4.00
N GLY A 7 52.59 67.58 -4.90
CA GLY A 7 51.28 67.51 -5.53
C GLY A 7 50.29 66.68 -4.70
N SER A 8 49.35 67.35 -4.08
CA SER A 8 48.24 66.70 -3.38
C SER A 8 47.18 66.29 -4.38
N GLY A 9 47.12 64.99 -4.69
CA GLY A 9 46.06 64.41 -5.50
C GLY A 9 44.79 64.22 -4.64
N VAL A 10 43.80 65.02 -4.89
CA VAL A 10 42.43 64.87 -4.29
C VAL A 10 41.77 63.64 -4.99
N LYS A 11 41.61 62.56 -4.29
CA LYS A 11 40.81 61.42 -4.73
C LYS A 11 39.33 61.82 -4.61
N ASN A 12 38.68 62.06 -5.72
CA ASN A 12 37.21 62.16 -5.80
C ASN A 12 36.58 60.82 -5.34
N ALA A 13 36.12 60.74 -4.12
CA ALA A 13 35.24 59.68 -3.63
C ALA A 13 33.88 59.81 -4.31
N GLY A 14 33.66 59.05 -5.37
CA GLY A 14 32.35 58.93 -6.02
C GLY A 14 31.29 58.53 -5.01
N CYS A 15 30.43 59.46 -4.64
CA CYS A 15 29.26 59.23 -3.79
C CYS A 15 28.35 58.25 -4.58
N ARG A 16 28.37 56.95 -4.21
CA ARG A 16 27.36 55.99 -4.68
C ARG A 16 26.04 56.40 -4.07
N VAL A 17 25.18 57.03 -4.87
CA VAL A 17 23.78 57.28 -4.52
C VAL A 17 23.14 55.94 -4.26
N ARG A 18 22.93 55.58 -2.99
CA ARG A 18 22.09 54.43 -2.64
C ARG A 18 20.65 54.84 -2.94
N SER A 19 20.06 54.28 -3.96
CA SER A 19 18.62 54.39 -4.22
C SER A 19 17.87 53.84 -3.00
N ALA A 20 17.19 54.70 -2.27
CA ALA A 20 16.32 54.31 -1.15
C ALA A 20 15.04 53.69 -1.76
N PHE A 21 14.73 52.48 -1.32
CA PHE A 21 13.52 51.78 -1.74
C PHE A 21 12.30 52.41 -1.07
N THR A 22 11.26 52.73 -1.81
CA THR A 22 10.04 53.30 -1.21
C THR A 22 9.15 52.20 -0.61
N LEU A 23 8.40 52.54 0.43
CA LEU A 23 7.45 51.63 1.09
C LEU A 23 6.41 51.09 0.08
N VAL A 24 6.01 51.92 -0.89
CA VAL A 24 5.05 51.54 -1.94
C VAL A 24 5.63 50.52 -2.92
N GLU A 25 6.90 50.68 -3.32
CA GLU A 25 7.57 49.70 -4.20
C GLU A 25 7.68 48.33 -3.50
N LEU A 26 7.99 48.32 -2.21
CA LEU A 26 8.01 47.08 -1.45
C LEU A 26 6.62 46.46 -1.34
N LEU A 27 5.58 47.25 -1.05
CA LEU A 27 4.20 46.80 -0.92
C LEU A 27 3.69 46.17 -2.21
N VAL A 28 3.94 46.79 -3.38
CA VAL A 28 3.53 46.27 -4.67
C VAL A 28 4.20 44.92 -4.97
N VAL A 29 5.51 44.78 -4.69
CA VAL A 29 6.25 43.54 -4.90
C VAL A 29 5.71 42.40 -4.04
N ILE A 30 5.49 42.62 -2.73
CA ILE A 30 4.95 41.57 -1.87
C ILE A 30 3.51 41.18 -2.25
N THR A 31 2.71 42.14 -2.74
CA THR A 31 1.34 41.86 -3.21
C THR A 31 1.35 40.99 -4.46
N ILE A 32 2.23 41.30 -5.45
CA ILE A 32 2.37 40.47 -6.65
C ILE A 32 2.87 39.06 -6.29
N ILE A 33 3.91 38.98 -5.45
CA ILE A 33 4.44 37.67 -5.00
C ILE A 33 3.34 36.89 -4.26
N GLY A 34 2.61 37.54 -3.36
CA GLY A 34 1.52 36.92 -2.59
C GLY A 34 0.41 36.37 -3.48
N THR A 35 -0.02 37.13 -4.49
CA THR A 35 -1.03 36.66 -5.45
C THR A 35 -0.51 35.50 -6.31
N LEU A 36 0.73 35.56 -6.80
CA LEU A 36 1.34 34.46 -7.57
C LEU A 36 1.45 33.18 -6.75
N ILE A 37 1.95 33.26 -5.50
CA ILE A 37 2.06 32.11 -4.61
C ILE A 37 0.66 31.56 -4.28
N GLY A 38 -0.31 32.45 -4.02
CA GLY A 38 -1.70 32.07 -3.70
C GLY A 38 -2.37 31.26 -4.82
N LEU A 39 -2.04 31.54 -6.08
CA LEU A 39 -2.56 30.78 -7.23
C LEU A 39 -1.73 29.51 -7.53
N LEU A 40 -0.41 29.58 -7.33
CA LEU A 40 0.48 28.44 -7.65
C LEU A 40 0.37 27.29 -6.64
N LEU A 41 0.18 27.60 -5.35
CA LEU A 41 0.20 26.58 -4.31
C LEU A 41 -0.87 25.48 -4.51
N PRO A 42 -2.16 25.80 -4.75
CA PRO A 42 -3.18 24.79 -5.03
C PRO A 42 -2.90 23.98 -6.31
N ALA A 43 -2.43 24.66 -7.36
CA ALA A 43 -2.13 24.04 -8.64
C ALA A 43 -0.98 23.02 -8.53
N VAL A 44 0.08 23.37 -7.81
CA VAL A 44 1.23 22.48 -7.57
C VAL A 44 0.82 21.26 -6.73
N GLN A 45 -0.04 21.45 -5.73
CA GLN A 45 -0.54 20.33 -4.91
C GLN A 45 -1.38 19.35 -5.74
N GLY A 46 -2.29 19.86 -6.57
CA GLY A 46 -3.08 19.04 -7.49
C GLY A 46 -2.20 18.28 -8.51
N ALA A 47 -1.20 18.94 -9.08
CA ALA A 47 -0.26 18.31 -10.01
C ALA A 47 0.56 17.19 -9.33
N ARG A 48 0.99 17.40 -8.09
CA ARG A 48 1.71 16.37 -7.30
C ARG A 48 0.83 15.16 -6.99
N GLU A 49 -0.43 15.37 -6.63
CA GLU A 49 -1.37 14.28 -6.37
C GLU A 49 -1.63 13.47 -7.65
N ALA A 50 -1.86 14.13 -8.78
CA ALA A 50 -2.02 13.48 -10.08
C ALA A 50 -0.77 12.67 -10.48
N ALA A 51 0.43 13.21 -10.27
CA ALA A 51 1.68 12.51 -10.55
C ALA A 51 1.84 11.25 -9.68
N ARG A 52 1.57 11.33 -8.36
CA ARG A 52 1.61 10.18 -7.46
C ARG A 52 0.62 9.09 -7.88
N ARG A 53 -0.61 9.48 -8.23
CA ARG A 53 -1.62 8.55 -8.72
C ARG A 53 -1.19 7.87 -10.02
N THR A 54 -0.62 8.60 -10.95
CA THR A 54 -0.09 8.02 -12.20
C THR A 54 1.02 7.01 -11.91
N GLN A 55 1.90 7.30 -10.97
CA GLN A 55 2.95 6.37 -10.55
C GLN A 55 2.37 5.12 -9.88
N SER A 56 1.33 5.25 -9.03
CA SER A 56 0.64 4.10 -8.43
C SER A 56 0.01 3.20 -9.49
N LEU A 57 -0.65 3.78 -10.49
CA LEU A 57 -1.18 3.03 -11.63
C LEU A 57 -0.08 2.33 -12.43
N SER A 58 1.10 2.95 -12.57
CA SER A 58 2.27 2.31 -13.19
C SER A 58 2.75 1.11 -12.37
N ASN A 59 2.82 1.23 -11.05
CA ASN A 59 3.19 0.13 -10.15
C ASN A 59 2.19 -1.03 -10.25
N LEU A 60 0.88 -0.74 -10.23
CA LEU A 60 -0.16 -1.76 -10.41
C LEU A 60 -0.04 -2.49 -11.76
N ARG A 61 0.27 -1.77 -12.85
CA ARG A 61 0.53 -2.39 -14.16
C ARG A 61 1.75 -3.29 -14.14
N GLN A 62 2.83 -2.89 -13.46
CA GLN A 62 4.03 -3.73 -13.30
C GLN A 62 3.70 -5.00 -12.50
N ILE A 63 2.90 -4.90 -11.44
CA ILE A 63 2.39 -6.07 -10.70
C ILE A 63 1.54 -6.95 -11.63
N GLY A 64 0.69 -6.36 -12.47
CA GLY A 64 -0.10 -7.09 -13.46
C GLY A 64 0.76 -7.85 -14.46
N LEU A 65 1.77 -7.20 -15.03
CA LEU A 65 2.74 -7.84 -15.93
C LEU A 65 3.48 -8.98 -15.22
N ALA A 66 3.86 -8.81 -13.96
CA ALA A 66 4.49 -9.85 -13.17
C ALA A 66 3.57 -11.05 -12.93
N LEU A 67 2.27 -10.82 -12.67
CA LEU A 67 1.27 -11.89 -12.53
C LEU A 67 1.10 -12.67 -13.83
N HIS A 68 1.04 -11.99 -14.98
CA HIS A 68 0.99 -12.63 -16.28
C HIS A 68 2.28 -13.40 -16.56
N GLY A 69 3.45 -12.82 -16.32
CA GLY A 69 4.74 -13.52 -16.48
C GLY A 69 4.87 -14.77 -15.61
N TYR A 70 4.40 -14.66 -14.34
CA TYR A 70 4.35 -15.84 -13.46
C TYR A 70 3.40 -16.92 -14.00
N ASN A 71 2.19 -16.53 -14.47
CA ASN A 71 1.23 -17.45 -15.05
C ASN A 71 1.77 -18.13 -16.32
N ASP A 72 2.49 -17.40 -17.17
CA ASP A 72 3.05 -17.96 -18.41
C ASP A 72 4.09 -19.05 -18.10
N ALA A 73 4.91 -18.83 -17.07
CA ALA A 73 5.90 -19.80 -16.63
C ALA A 73 5.28 -21.00 -15.87
N ASN A 74 4.25 -20.79 -15.06
CA ASN A 74 3.72 -21.79 -14.12
C ASN A 74 2.33 -22.33 -14.52
N ARG A 75 1.67 -21.73 -15.53
CA ARG A 75 0.29 -22.05 -15.98
C ARG A 75 -0.79 -21.83 -14.93
N LYS A 76 -0.47 -21.13 -13.87
CA LYS A 76 -1.33 -20.77 -12.75
C LYS A 76 -0.80 -19.50 -12.10
N LEU A 77 -1.67 -18.75 -11.43
CA LEU A 77 -1.29 -17.64 -10.57
C LEU A 77 -0.54 -18.14 -9.32
N PRO A 78 0.28 -17.30 -8.69
CA PRO A 78 0.85 -17.66 -7.40
C PRO A 78 -0.25 -17.81 -6.34
N PRO A 79 -0.06 -18.65 -5.31
CA PRO A 79 -1.00 -18.71 -4.20
C PRO A 79 -0.98 -17.38 -3.45
N GLY A 80 -2.09 -16.95 -2.86
CA GLY A 80 -2.15 -15.72 -2.08
C GLY A 80 -1.06 -15.67 -1.01
N PHE A 81 -0.87 -16.79 -0.31
CA PHE A 81 0.31 -17.07 0.51
C PHE A 81 0.46 -18.58 0.73
N ARG A 82 1.65 -19.00 1.15
CA ARG A 82 1.93 -20.39 1.51
C ARG A 82 2.01 -20.55 3.02
N SER A 83 1.21 -21.42 3.56
CA SER A 83 1.22 -21.74 4.98
C SER A 83 0.80 -23.17 5.21
N THR A 84 1.28 -23.74 6.30
CA THR A 84 0.80 -25.03 6.81
C THR A 84 -0.18 -24.71 7.95
N ALA A 85 -1.49 -24.71 7.68
CA ALA A 85 -2.46 -24.50 8.74
C ALA A 85 -2.64 -25.75 9.57
N THR A 86 -2.59 -25.62 10.86
CA THR A 86 -2.98 -26.65 11.80
C THR A 86 -4.25 -26.23 12.52
N GLY A 87 -5.38 -26.74 12.02
CA GLY A 87 -6.67 -26.65 12.71
C GLY A 87 -7.34 -25.27 12.73
N THR A 88 -8.66 -25.30 12.71
CA THR A 88 -9.52 -24.20 13.17
C THR A 88 -9.81 -24.44 14.64
N THR A 89 -9.32 -23.61 15.54
CA THR A 89 -9.74 -23.61 16.93
C THR A 89 -10.75 -22.48 17.14
N GLY A 90 -12.01 -22.85 17.25
CA GLY A 90 -13.10 -21.92 17.56
C GLY A 90 -14.41 -22.33 16.90
N VAL A 91 -15.50 -22.26 17.64
CA VAL A 91 -16.86 -22.44 17.16
C VAL A 91 -17.51 -21.06 17.15
N GLY A 92 -17.85 -20.55 15.97
CA GLY A 92 -18.56 -19.28 15.85
C GLY A 92 -17.74 -18.15 15.18
N THR A 93 -18.13 -16.91 15.41
CA THR A 93 -17.63 -15.71 14.73
C THR A 93 -16.16 -15.35 15.04
N ASN A 94 -15.46 -16.12 15.88
CA ASN A 94 -14.09 -15.87 16.33
C ASN A 94 -13.17 -17.09 16.06
N GLU A 95 -13.28 -17.72 14.91
CA GLU A 95 -12.35 -18.77 14.53
C GLU A 95 -10.96 -18.19 14.33
N VAL A 96 -10.00 -18.61 15.16
CA VAL A 96 -8.59 -18.30 15.02
C VAL A 96 -7.94 -19.41 14.21
N VAL A 97 -7.61 -19.13 12.97
CA VAL A 97 -6.80 -20.04 12.15
C VAL A 97 -5.34 -19.85 12.54
N THR A 98 -4.75 -20.85 13.14
CA THR A 98 -3.31 -20.82 13.46
C THR A 98 -2.52 -21.18 12.21
N GLU A 99 -1.86 -20.18 11.64
CA GLU A 99 -0.91 -20.35 10.55
C GLU A 99 0.43 -20.82 11.12
N THR A 100 1.05 -21.84 10.50
CA THR A 100 2.33 -22.41 10.97
C THR A 100 3.49 -22.22 9.98
N GLY A 101 3.39 -21.28 9.06
CA GLY A 101 4.45 -20.91 8.11
C GLY A 101 4.56 -21.85 6.90
N PRO A 102 5.47 -21.59 5.95
CA PRO A 102 6.48 -20.53 5.94
C PRO A 102 5.93 -19.11 5.79
N GLY A 103 4.71 -18.91 5.25
CA GLY A 103 3.96 -17.66 5.25
C GLY A 103 4.13 -16.77 4.01
N TRP A 104 5.06 -17.05 3.09
CA TRP A 104 5.39 -16.19 1.95
C TRP A 104 4.20 -15.90 1.05
N SER A 105 4.00 -14.61 0.76
CA SER A 105 2.89 -14.11 -0.07
C SER A 105 3.13 -14.27 -1.56
N PHE A 106 2.09 -14.03 -2.35
CA PHE A 106 2.18 -13.97 -3.80
C PHE A 106 3.17 -12.90 -4.29
N PHE A 107 3.35 -11.79 -3.59
CA PHE A 107 4.35 -10.77 -3.92
C PHE A 107 5.77 -11.34 -3.90
N ALA A 108 6.10 -12.21 -2.95
CA ALA A 108 7.42 -12.84 -2.88
C ALA A 108 7.72 -13.72 -4.10
N PHE A 109 6.69 -14.38 -4.64
CA PHE A 109 6.83 -15.18 -5.87
C PHE A 109 6.89 -14.32 -7.13
N LEU A 110 6.46 -13.05 -7.07
CA LEU A 110 6.52 -12.11 -8.20
C LEU A 110 7.87 -11.39 -8.31
N LEU A 111 8.76 -11.44 -7.32
CA LEU A 111 10.03 -10.73 -7.32
C LEU A 111 10.86 -10.91 -8.60
N PRO A 112 11.01 -12.11 -9.17
CA PRO A 112 11.75 -12.27 -10.43
C PRO A 112 11.13 -11.55 -11.63
N TYR A 113 9.82 -11.31 -11.57
CA TYR A 113 9.05 -10.69 -12.66
C TYR A 113 8.89 -9.17 -12.51
N VAL A 114 9.40 -8.61 -11.39
CA VAL A 114 9.51 -7.17 -11.12
C VAL A 114 10.97 -6.71 -11.02
N GLU A 115 11.87 -7.43 -11.67
CA GLU A 115 13.32 -7.16 -11.73
C GLU A 115 14.07 -7.33 -10.41
N GLU A 116 13.47 -7.95 -9.40
CA GLU A 116 14.04 -8.21 -8.07
C GLU A 116 14.57 -9.65 -7.92
N THR A 117 15.20 -10.19 -8.96
CA THR A 117 15.75 -11.57 -8.99
C THR A 117 16.84 -11.76 -7.92
N ALA A 118 17.66 -10.76 -7.68
CA ALA A 118 18.70 -10.82 -6.65
C ALA A 118 18.08 -11.00 -5.26
N LEU A 119 17.05 -10.21 -4.93
CA LEU A 119 16.31 -10.33 -3.67
C LEU A 119 15.65 -11.71 -3.55
N HIS A 120 14.96 -12.17 -4.61
CA HIS A 120 14.32 -13.50 -4.64
C HIS A 120 15.31 -14.62 -4.31
N SER A 121 16.55 -14.57 -4.83
CA SER A 121 17.56 -15.59 -4.58
C SER A 121 18.05 -15.68 -3.13
N THR A 122 17.86 -14.61 -2.34
CA THR A 122 18.23 -14.60 -0.91
C THR A 122 17.16 -15.24 -0.03
N ILE A 123 15.94 -15.36 -0.51
CA ILE A 123 14.81 -15.90 0.26
C ILE A 123 14.94 -17.42 0.43
N ARG A 124 14.82 -17.87 1.66
CA ARG A 124 14.72 -19.28 2.04
C ARG A 124 13.24 -19.66 2.18
N PHE A 125 12.57 -19.96 1.06
CA PHE A 125 11.12 -20.25 1.02
C PHE A 125 10.65 -21.43 1.85
N ASN A 126 11.56 -22.33 2.22
CA ASN A 126 11.30 -23.47 3.08
C ASN A 126 11.36 -23.14 4.58
N LEU A 127 11.85 -21.97 4.95
CA LEU A 127 11.94 -21.49 6.32
C LEU A 127 10.85 -20.43 6.58
N PRO A 128 10.42 -20.28 7.84
CA PRO A 128 9.51 -19.22 8.22
C PRO A 128 10.03 -17.82 7.86
N ILE A 129 9.11 -16.90 7.61
CA ILE A 129 9.46 -15.49 7.38
C ILE A 129 10.28 -14.93 8.55
N THR A 130 9.99 -15.35 9.79
CA THR A 130 10.68 -14.89 11.01
C THR A 130 12.09 -15.41 11.18
N ASP A 131 12.51 -16.41 10.40
CA ASP A 131 13.87 -16.98 10.49
C ASP A 131 14.93 -15.90 10.20
N GLU A 132 16.03 -15.92 10.97
CA GLU A 132 17.11 -14.92 10.82
C GLU A 132 17.78 -14.96 9.44
N LEU A 133 17.79 -16.11 8.77
CA LEU A 133 18.32 -16.23 7.40
C LEU A 133 17.45 -15.46 6.38
N ASN A 134 16.21 -15.16 6.72
CA ASN A 134 15.29 -14.38 5.91
C ASN A 134 15.25 -12.89 6.30
N LYS A 135 16.00 -12.47 7.34
CA LYS A 135 15.96 -11.10 7.86
C LYS A 135 16.24 -10.05 6.79
N ALA A 136 17.35 -10.18 6.10
CA ALA A 136 17.73 -9.23 5.07
C ALA A 136 16.66 -9.12 3.97
N ALA A 137 16.08 -10.25 3.56
CA ALA A 137 15.03 -10.26 2.55
C ALA A 137 13.75 -9.59 3.05
N ARG A 138 13.24 -9.96 4.23
CA ARG A 138 11.96 -9.43 4.74
C ARG A 138 11.99 -7.94 5.06
N GLU A 139 13.16 -7.37 5.37
CA GLU A 139 13.34 -5.96 5.68
C GLU A 139 13.66 -5.11 4.43
N THR A 140 13.84 -5.75 3.26
CA THR A 140 14.12 -5.04 2.01
C THR A 140 12.85 -4.43 1.42
N THR A 141 12.87 -3.11 1.22
CA THR A 141 11.79 -2.40 0.55
C THR A 141 11.86 -2.62 -0.96
N VAL A 142 10.74 -3.02 -1.55
CA VAL A 142 10.60 -3.18 -3.00
C VAL A 142 9.80 -1.98 -3.55
N PRO A 143 10.41 -1.09 -4.34
CA PRO A 143 9.78 0.18 -4.72
C PRO A 143 8.44 0.03 -5.44
N VAL A 144 8.29 -0.99 -6.30
CA VAL A 144 7.05 -1.25 -7.04
C VAL A 144 5.88 -1.63 -6.13
N PHE A 145 6.15 -2.11 -4.92
CA PHE A 145 5.12 -2.46 -3.94
C PHE A 145 4.73 -1.30 -3.02
N ILE A 146 5.28 -0.10 -3.25
CA ILE A 146 5.00 1.10 -2.47
C ILE A 146 4.21 2.11 -3.29
N ASP A 147 3.06 2.52 -2.79
CA ASP A 147 2.32 3.64 -3.34
C ASP A 147 3.02 4.97 -2.99
N PRO A 148 3.27 5.87 -3.96
CA PRO A 148 3.89 7.17 -3.69
C PRO A 148 3.08 8.08 -2.77
N GLY A 149 1.79 7.83 -2.62
CA GLY A 149 0.91 8.52 -1.67
C GLY A 149 0.96 7.95 -0.25
N ASP A 150 1.55 6.77 -0.08
CA ASP A 150 1.74 6.16 1.24
C ASP A 150 2.98 6.74 1.94
N THR A 151 2.74 7.53 2.97
CA THR A 151 3.78 8.23 3.76
C THR A 151 4.20 7.46 5.01
N SER A 152 3.75 6.22 5.18
CA SER A 152 4.10 5.39 6.33
C SER A 152 5.59 5.00 6.36
N SER A 153 6.05 4.52 7.50
CA SER A 153 7.39 3.92 7.63
C SER A 153 7.59 2.81 6.61
N ARG A 154 8.81 2.64 6.10
CA ARG A 154 9.15 1.57 5.16
C ARG A 154 9.30 0.20 5.83
N LEU A 155 9.49 0.19 7.14
CA LEU A 155 9.48 -1.01 7.96
C LEU A 155 8.34 -0.91 8.97
N ILE A 156 7.69 -2.03 9.20
CA ILE A 156 6.64 -2.20 10.21
C ILE A 156 7.03 -3.29 11.20
N ASP A 157 6.65 -3.05 12.45
CA ASP A 157 6.74 -4.05 13.50
C ASP A 157 5.62 -5.08 13.31
N ILE A 158 6.00 -6.34 13.27
CA ILE A 158 5.09 -7.48 13.31
C ILE A 158 5.05 -7.96 14.75
N THR A 159 3.87 -7.92 15.34
CA THR A 159 3.67 -8.23 16.75
C THR A 159 2.78 -9.45 16.95
N ASP A 160 3.02 -10.15 18.05
CA ASP A 160 2.14 -11.14 18.61
C ASP A 160 1.43 -10.51 19.82
N SER A 161 0.12 -10.57 19.86
CA SER A 161 -0.66 -10.08 21.01
C SER A 161 -0.95 -11.15 22.06
N GLY A 162 -0.48 -12.36 21.83
CA GLY A 162 -0.88 -13.52 22.62
C GLY A 162 -2.32 -13.95 22.29
N SER A 163 -2.62 -15.21 22.45
CA SER A 163 -3.93 -15.79 22.11
C SER A 163 -4.73 -16.09 23.39
N PRO A 164 -5.97 -15.59 23.51
CA PRO A 164 -6.60 -14.41 22.93
C PRO A 164 -6.05 -13.11 23.53
N PRO A 165 -6.19 -11.97 22.86
CA PRO A 165 -5.68 -10.72 23.41
C PRO A 165 -6.44 -10.41 24.71
N ALA A 166 -5.80 -10.64 25.84
CA ALA A 166 -6.30 -10.11 27.09
C ALA A 166 -6.16 -8.58 27.04
N ALA A 167 -7.13 -7.85 27.56
CA ALA A 167 -7.17 -6.40 27.54
C ALA A 167 -5.93 -5.68 28.17
N SER A 168 -4.99 -6.45 28.69
CA SER A 168 -3.78 -6.02 29.38
C SER A 168 -2.47 -6.45 28.70
N ASN A 169 -2.49 -7.20 27.59
CA ASN A 169 -1.26 -7.67 26.97
C ASN A 169 -0.64 -6.61 26.06
N THR A 170 0.55 -6.18 26.41
CA THR A 170 1.39 -5.37 25.52
C THR A 170 1.80 -6.26 24.35
N PRO A 171 1.58 -5.83 23.09
CA PRO A 171 2.01 -6.59 21.92
C PRO A 171 3.51 -6.90 21.97
N THR A 172 3.88 -8.16 21.75
CA THR A 172 5.28 -8.57 21.72
C THR A 172 5.81 -8.46 20.30
N LEU A 173 6.93 -7.77 20.13
CA LEU A 173 7.60 -7.70 18.83
C LEU A 173 8.11 -9.07 18.42
N MET A 174 7.61 -9.59 17.32
CA MET A 174 8.10 -10.84 16.72
C MET A 174 9.24 -10.58 15.75
N THR A 175 9.06 -9.61 14.84
CA THR A 175 10.03 -9.24 13.81
C THR A 175 9.66 -7.92 13.16
N GLN A 176 10.52 -7.42 12.29
CA GLN A 176 10.22 -6.30 11.38
C GLN A 176 10.11 -6.80 9.95
N ALA A 177 9.28 -6.15 9.14
CA ALA A 177 9.15 -6.45 7.73
C ALA A 177 8.91 -5.19 6.91
N ALA A 178 9.32 -5.24 5.64
CA ALA A 178 9.10 -4.13 4.72
C ALA A 178 7.63 -4.01 4.32
N VAL A 179 7.18 -2.77 4.24
CA VAL A 179 5.80 -2.37 3.92
C VAL A 179 5.41 -2.75 2.49
N CYS A 180 4.11 -2.97 2.30
CA CYS A 180 3.45 -3.04 1.01
C CYS A 180 2.20 -2.15 1.04
N SER A 181 2.00 -1.36 0.00
CA SER A 181 0.82 -0.49 -0.16
C SER A 181 -0.26 -1.11 -1.07
N TYR A 182 -0.13 -2.38 -1.38
CA TYR A 182 -1.06 -3.13 -2.21
C TYR A 182 -1.45 -4.44 -1.54
N ALA A 183 -2.65 -4.96 -1.86
CA ALA A 183 -3.13 -6.23 -1.34
C ALA A 183 -3.89 -7.01 -2.41
N GLY A 184 -3.88 -8.33 -2.30
CA GLY A 184 -4.63 -9.22 -3.19
C GLY A 184 -6.09 -9.37 -2.77
N SER A 185 -6.99 -9.63 -3.72
CA SER A 185 -8.40 -9.90 -3.46
C SER A 185 -8.60 -11.35 -3.02
N LEU A 186 -9.10 -11.52 -1.79
CA LEU A 186 -9.57 -12.81 -1.25
C LEU A 186 -10.99 -13.14 -1.73
N GLY A 187 -11.72 -12.15 -2.27
CA GLY A 187 -13.12 -12.27 -2.62
C GLY A 187 -14.07 -11.79 -1.52
N THR A 188 -15.30 -12.27 -1.56
CA THR A 188 -16.39 -11.84 -0.66
C THR A 188 -16.70 -12.83 0.46
N LEU A 189 -16.22 -14.06 0.36
CA LEU A 189 -16.38 -15.08 1.38
C LEU A 189 -15.30 -14.96 2.45
N ARG A 190 -15.62 -15.36 3.66
CA ARG A 190 -14.63 -15.42 4.73
C ARG A 190 -13.51 -16.39 4.35
N TYR A 191 -12.36 -16.19 4.94
CA TYR A 191 -11.18 -17.00 4.74
C TYR A 191 -11.41 -18.51 4.98
N GLU A 192 -12.29 -18.85 5.94
CA GLU A 192 -12.63 -20.22 6.31
C GLU A 192 -13.75 -20.82 5.44
N GLU A 193 -14.50 -19.98 4.73
CA GLU A 193 -15.64 -20.42 3.92
C GLU A 193 -15.17 -21.06 2.59
N GLN A 194 -15.76 -22.19 2.27
CA GLN A 194 -15.49 -22.94 1.04
C GLN A 194 -16.79 -23.08 0.22
N PRO A 195 -16.69 -23.05 -1.11
CA PRO A 195 -15.52 -22.78 -1.94
C PRO A 195 -15.17 -21.29 -1.97
N PHE A 196 -13.90 -20.94 -1.79
CA PHE A 196 -13.47 -19.53 -1.89
C PHE A 196 -13.76 -18.96 -3.28
N ASN A 197 -14.07 -17.66 -3.36
CA ASN A 197 -14.54 -17.02 -4.60
C ASN A 197 -13.67 -15.87 -5.12
N GLY A 198 -12.56 -15.55 -4.43
CA GLY A 198 -11.61 -14.56 -4.89
C GLY A 198 -10.49 -15.13 -5.76
N VAL A 199 -9.54 -14.27 -6.14
CA VAL A 199 -8.39 -14.65 -6.97
C VAL A 199 -7.29 -15.27 -6.14
N PHE A 200 -7.02 -14.73 -4.97
CA PHE A 200 -5.92 -15.17 -4.11
C PHE A 200 -6.43 -15.83 -2.83
N HIS A 201 -5.85 -16.98 -2.51
CA HIS A 201 -6.18 -17.72 -1.29
C HIS A 201 -4.95 -18.48 -0.78
N ARG A 202 -5.01 -18.95 0.49
CA ARG A 202 -3.96 -19.79 1.08
C ARG A 202 -3.75 -21.06 0.26
N ASN A 203 -2.49 -21.35 -0.12
CA ASN A 203 -2.05 -22.56 -0.80
C ASN A 203 -2.77 -22.89 -2.12
N ILE A 204 -3.66 -22.03 -2.60
CA ILE A 204 -4.44 -22.28 -3.80
C ILE A 204 -3.92 -21.44 -4.95
N GLN A 205 -3.71 -22.08 -6.08
CA GLN A 205 -3.26 -21.47 -7.31
C GLN A 205 -4.42 -21.49 -8.32
N VAL A 206 -4.95 -20.31 -8.63
CA VAL A 206 -6.03 -20.11 -9.59
C VAL A 206 -5.44 -20.05 -11.01
N ARG A 207 -6.12 -20.62 -12.00
CA ARG A 207 -5.80 -20.44 -13.42
C ARG A 207 -6.61 -19.26 -13.96
N PHE A 208 -6.14 -18.64 -15.01
CA PHE A 208 -6.94 -17.62 -15.72
C PHE A 208 -8.26 -18.20 -16.27
N SER A 209 -8.27 -19.48 -16.66
CA SER A 209 -9.50 -20.17 -17.07
C SER A 209 -10.55 -20.33 -15.97
N ASP A 210 -10.14 -20.23 -14.71
CA ASP A 210 -11.03 -20.36 -13.54
C ASP A 210 -11.72 -19.02 -13.19
N ILE A 211 -11.37 -17.94 -13.93
CA ILE A 211 -11.94 -16.59 -13.77
C ILE A 211 -13.02 -16.41 -14.86
N THR A 212 -14.19 -16.97 -14.59
CA THR A 212 -15.28 -17.03 -15.58
C THR A 212 -16.07 -15.73 -15.71
N ASP A 213 -16.00 -14.82 -14.73
CA ASP A 213 -16.62 -13.50 -14.78
C ASP A 213 -15.91 -12.54 -15.76
N GLY A 214 -14.73 -12.97 -16.26
CA GLY A 214 -13.90 -12.25 -17.21
C GLY A 214 -12.74 -11.51 -16.53
N LEU A 215 -11.55 -11.66 -17.11
CA LEU A 215 -10.31 -11.08 -16.56
C LEU A 215 -10.36 -9.55 -16.41
N SER A 216 -11.06 -8.86 -17.33
CA SER A 216 -11.22 -7.39 -17.29
C SER A 216 -12.24 -6.89 -16.26
N LYS A 217 -13.03 -7.79 -15.69
CA LYS A 217 -14.06 -7.49 -14.70
C LYS A 217 -13.71 -7.98 -13.31
N THR A 218 -12.64 -8.75 -13.15
CA THR A 218 -12.24 -9.33 -11.86
C THR A 218 -11.04 -8.61 -11.31
N ILE A 219 -11.19 -8.02 -10.13
CA ILE A 219 -10.12 -7.35 -9.38
C ILE A 219 -9.19 -8.40 -8.77
N GLY A 220 -7.90 -8.31 -9.10
CA GLY A 220 -6.86 -9.12 -8.48
C GLY A 220 -6.15 -8.41 -7.34
N VAL A 221 -5.73 -7.15 -7.55
CA VAL A 221 -4.94 -6.38 -6.58
C VAL A 221 -5.51 -4.97 -6.47
N GLY A 222 -5.46 -4.39 -5.28
CA GLY A 222 -5.87 -3.02 -5.04
C GLY A 222 -4.94 -2.30 -4.08
N GLU A 223 -5.01 -0.97 -4.09
CA GLU A 223 -4.30 -0.12 -3.13
C GLU A 223 -4.79 -0.39 -1.71
N ARG A 224 -3.83 -0.43 -0.80
CA ARG A 224 -4.05 -0.58 0.63
C ARG A 224 -2.91 0.04 1.38
N ILE A 225 -3.05 1.33 1.68
CA ILE A 225 -1.98 2.11 2.31
C ILE A 225 -1.70 1.64 3.74
N SER A 226 -0.43 1.45 4.05
CA SER A 226 0.04 0.97 5.35
C SER A 226 -0.22 1.93 6.50
N ARG A 227 -0.52 3.20 6.20
CA ARG A 227 -0.94 4.20 7.19
C ARG A 227 -2.21 3.80 7.95
N HIS A 228 -3.13 3.06 7.31
CA HIS A 228 -4.38 2.60 7.93
C HIS A 228 -4.29 1.17 8.43
N THR A 229 -3.61 0.31 7.69
CA THR A 229 -3.43 -1.09 8.08
C THR A 229 -2.03 -1.53 7.69
N ARG A 230 -1.23 -1.87 8.66
CA ARG A 230 0.15 -2.29 8.45
C ARG A 230 0.19 -3.55 7.60
N SER A 231 0.59 -3.40 6.36
CA SER A 231 0.68 -4.47 5.36
C SER A 231 2.13 -4.68 4.95
N SER A 232 2.48 -5.91 4.64
CA SER A 232 3.83 -6.28 4.20
C SER A 232 3.78 -7.16 2.96
N TRP A 233 4.74 -6.98 2.05
CA TRP A 233 4.85 -7.82 0.87
C TRP A 233 5.34 -9.24 1.19
N VAL A 234 6.02 -9.43 2.32
CA VAL A 234 6.61 -10.74 2.65
C VAL A 234 5.55 -11.81 2.86
N GLY A 235 4.46 -11.50 3.56
CA GLY A 235 3.39 -12.46 3.73
C GLY A 235 2.75 -12.47 5.11
N VAL A 236 2.34 -13.67 5.53
CA VAL A 236 1.64 -13.95 6.79
C VAL A 236 2.61 -14.61 7.76
N VAL A 237 2.87 -13.97 8.88
CA VAL A 237 3.72 -14.52 9.94
C VAL A 237 2.87 -15.34 10.92
N PRO A 238 3.24 -16.57 11.24
CA PRO A 238 2.54 -17.37 12.24
C PRO A 238 2.42 -16.63 13.59
N GLY A 239 1.24 -16.62 14.18
CA GLY A 239 0.97 -15.91 15.44
C GLY A 239 0.85 -14.39 15.31
N GLN A 240 1.06 -13.83 14.12
CA GLN A 240 0.94 -12.41 13.87
C GLN A 240 -0.50 -11.94 14.04
N GLU A 241 -0.66 -10.79 14.70
CA GLU A 241 -1.86 -9.99 14.61
C GLU A 241 -1.55 -8.63 13.96
N LEU A 242 -2.45 -8.16 13.10
CA LEU A 242 -2.34 -6.83 12.52
C LEU A 242 -2.97 -5.81 13.44
N VAL A 243 -2.16 -4.83 13.81
CA VAL A 243 -2.60 -3.67 14.58
C VAL A 243 -2.96 -2.56 13.61
N TYR A 244 -4.12 -1.94 13.77
CA TYR A 244 -4.45 -0.72 13.05
C TYR A 244 -3.56 0.43 13.49
N ALA A 245 -3.10 1.20 12.52
CA ALA A 245 -2.36 2.42 12.83
C ALA A 245 -3.26 3.41 13.59
N PRO A 246 -2.70 4.23 14.49
CA PRO A 246 -3.46 5.25 15.21
C PRO A 246 -4.20 6.24 14.31
N GLU A 247 -3.70 6.46 13.10
CA GLU A 247 -4.32 7.32 12.08
C GLU A 247 -5.54 6.68 11.42
N SER A 248 -5.77 5.39 11.65
CA SER A 248 -6.96 4.71 11.13
C SER A 248 -8.21 5.24 11.82
N ILE A 249 -9.24 5.57 11.03
CA ILE A 249 -10.52 6.03 11.54
C ILE A 249 -11.23 5.02 12.45
N GLN A 250 -10.88 3.74 12.34
CA GLN A 250 -11.41 2.69 13.22
C GLN A 250 -10.50 2.36 14.40
N TYR A 251 -9.37 3.08 14.55
CA TYR A 251 -8.54 2.92 15.73
C TYR A 251 -9.27 3.40 16.99
N ARG A 252 -9.29 2.57 18.03
CA ARG A 252 -9.90 2.89 19.33
C ARG A 252 -8.85 2.77 20.41
N ALA A 253 -8.38 3.90 20.90
CA ALA A 253 -7.33 3.96 21.91
C ALA A 253 -7.69 3.23 23.22
N ASN A 254 -9.00 3.24 23.59
CA ASN A 254 -9.50 2.63 24.84
C ASN A 254 -9.99 1.17 24.66
N GLU A 255 -9.95 0.64 23.45
CA GLU A 255 -10.36 -0.74 23.13
C GLU A 255 -9.31 -1.40 22.23
N PRO A 256 -8.11 -1.72 22.75
CA PRO A 256 -7.00 -2.24 21.94
C PRO A 256 -7.37 -3.52 21.18
N SER A 257 -8.14 -4.42 21.77
CA SER A 257 -8.58 -5.66 21.13
C SER A 257 -9.38 -5.44 19.84
N PHE A 258 -10.04 -4.29 19.70
CA PHE A 258 -10.77 -3.93 18.49
C PHE A 258 -9.84 -3.56 17.32
N ASN A 259 -8.61 -3.19 17.63
CA ASN A 259 -7.61 -2.76 16.64
C ASN A 259 -6.81 -3.92 16.04
N PHE A 260 -7.04 -5.14 16.50
CA PHE A 260 -6.34 -6.34 16.01
C PHE A 260 -7.13 -7.02 14.88
N ARG A 261 -6.41 -7.59 13.93
CA ARG A 261 -6.98 -8.35 12.82
C ARG A 261 -6.13 -9.59 12.52
N PRO A 262 -6.75 -10.67 11.99
CA PRO A 262 -6.00 -11.86 11.62
C PRO A 262 -4.85 -11.57 10.66
N ALA A 263 -3.76 -12.27 10.82
CA ALA A 263 -2.51 -12.11 10.05
C ALA A 263 -2.71 -12.17 8.52
N ILE A 264 -3.68 -12.92 8.04
CA ILE A 264 -4.00 -13.01 6.60
C ILE A 264 -4.29 -11.65 5.99
N THR A 265 -4.83 -10.72 6.76
CA THR A 265 -5.11 -9.36 6.30
C THR A 265 -3.84 -8.55 6.04
N ALA A 266 -2.64 -9.06 6.35
CA ALA A 266 -1.38 -8.44 5.96
C ALA A 266 -1.17 -8.38 4.44
N VAL A 267 -1.74 -9.33 3.69
CA VAL A 267 -1.54 -9.47 2.24
C VAL A 267 -2.81 -9.57 1.43
N LEU A 268 -3.92 -10.01 2.04
CA LEU A 268 -5.19 -10.24 1.35
C LEU A 268 -6.31 -9.40 1.94
N VAL A 269 -7.22 -8.96 1.09
CA VAL A 269 -8.40 -8.20 1.46
C VAL A 269 -9.65 -9.04 1.22
N HIS A 270 -10.46 -9.13 2.25
CA HIS A 270 -11.78 -9.72 2.22
C HIS A 270 -12.83 -8.61 2.05
N VAL A 271 -13.59 -8.65 0.96
CA VAL A 271 -14.58 -7.64 0.61
C VAL A 271 -15.96 -8.08 1.06
N ARG A 272 -16.35 -7.73 2.28
CA ARG A 272 -17.60 -8.22 2.87
C ARG A 272 -18.80 -7.29 2.71
N SER A 273 -18.66 -6.01 2.97
CA SER A 273 -19.82 -5.13 3.17
C SER A 273 -19.67 -3.68 2.72
N SER A 274 -18.53 -3.27 2.20
CA SER A 274 -18.32 -1.88 1.81
C SER A 274 -17.48 -1.75 0.57
N ALA A 275 -17.81 -0.74 -0.25
CA ALA A 275 -16.91 -0.22 -1.27
C ALA A 275 -15.58 0.22 -0.65
N PRO A 276 -14.52 0.37 -1.46
CA PRO A 276 -13.27 0.94 -1.00
C PRO A 276 -13.54 2.36 -0.52
N SER A 277 -13.33 2.63 0.76
CA SER A 277 -13.64 3.92 1.35
C SER A 277 -12.74 4.20 2.54
N LEU A 278 -12.32 5.45 2.69
CA LEU A 278 -11.63 5.94 3.89
C LEU A 278 -12.46 5.74 5.16
N THR A 279 -13.80 5.66 5.03
CA THR A 279 -14.75 5.39 6.12
C THR A 279 -15.09 3.92 6.28
N GLY A 280 -14.61 3.06 5.36
CA GLY A 280 -14.85 1.63 5.36
C GLY A 280 -13.99 0.84 6.35
N SER A 281 -14.08 -0.48 6.27
CA SER A 281 -13.27 -1.36 7.13
C SER A 281 -11.77 -1.16 6.85
N PRO A 282 -10.94 -0.89 7.86
CA PRO A 282 -9.50 -0.79 7.69
C PRO A 282 -8.84 -2.09 7.19
N GLY A 283 -9.55 -3.21 7.27
CA GLY A 283 -9.16 -4.46 6.61
C GLY A 283 -9.46 -4.49 5.11
N GLY A 284 -10.12 -3.45 4.57
CA GLY A 284 -10.47 -3.31 3.16
C GLY A 284 -9.38 -2.69 2.29
N PHE A 285 -9.70 -2.48 1.03
CA PHE A 285 -8.88 -1.68 0.12
C PHE A 285 -9.05 -0.19 0.43
N ILE A 286 -7.96 0.54 0.51
CA ILE A 286 -7.94 1.97 0.79
C ILE A 286 -6.79 2.61 0.04
N GLY A 287 -7.09 3.51 -0.91
CA GLY A 287 -6.11 4.34 -1.58
C GLY A 287 -5.81 5.64 -0.83
N PRO A 288 -4.71 6.33 -1.14
CA PRO A 288 -4.37 7.61 -0.55
C PRO A 288 -5.07 8.80 -1.24
N TYR A 289 -5.83 8.55 -2.31
CA TYR A 289 -6.35 9.58 -3.20
C TYR A 289 -7.81 9.86 -2.93
N LYS A 290 -8.19 11.15 -2.91
CA LYS A 290 -9.57 11.58 -2.66
C LYS A 290 -10.57 11.11 -3.72
N ALA A 291 -10.10 10.85 -4.94
CA ALA A 291 -10.95 10.41 -6.04
C ALA A 291 -11.42 8.95 -5.91
N GLY A 292 -10.84 8.17 -5.00
CA GLY A 292 -11.10 6.75 -4.80
C GLY A 292 -9.82 5.91 -4.75
N THR A 293 -9.97 4.62 -4.90
CA THR A 293 -8.90 3.62 -4.82
C THR A 293 -8.60 3.02 -6.20
N ASN A 294 -7.32 2.88 -6.54
CA ASN A 294 -6.92 2.25 -7.79
C ASN A 294 -6.84 0.72 -7.65
N PHE A 295 -7.28 0.03 -8.69
CA PHE A 295 -7.30 -1.43 -8.75
C PHE A 295 -6.68 -1.94 -10.04
N LEU A 296 -6.09 -3.12 -9.94
CA LEU A 296 -5.61 -3.95 -11.04
C LEU A 296 -6.63 -5.06 -11.32
N ASN A 297 -7.13 -5.13 -12.53
CA ASN A 297 -7.91 -6.26 -13.02
C ASN A 297 -6.99 -7.39 -13.48
N MET A 298 -7.52 -8.60 -13.59
CA MET A 298 -6.73 -9.77 -13.94
C MET A 298 -6.27 -9.81 -15.40
N ASP A 299 -6.78 -8.94 -16.28
CA ASP A 299 -6.27 -8.72 -17.64
C ASP A 299 -5.09 -7.73 -17.71
N GLY A 300 -4.63 -7.19 -16.57
CA GLY A 300 -3.57 -6.17 -16.49
C GLY A 300 -4.07 -4.73 -16.63
N SER A 301 -5.35 -4.51 -16.91
CA SER A 301 -5.93 -3.16 -16.93
C SER A 301 -6.07 -2.61 -15.52
N CYS A 302 -5.92 -1.28 -15.37
CA CYS A 302 -6.10 -0.61 -14.09
C CYS A 302 -7.25 0.36 -14.16
N ARG A 303 -8.04 0.43 -13.09
CA ARG A 303 -9.14 1.39 -12.95
C ARG A 303 -9.17 2.03 -11.58
N LEU A 304 -9.74 3.22 -11.53
CA LEU A 304 -10.15 3.88 -10.30
C LEU A 304 -11.57 3.44 -9.96
N ILE A 305 -11.80 3.10 -8.70
CA ILE A 305 -13.15 2.87 -8.16
C ILE A 305 -13.39 3.96 -7.11
N SER A 306 -14.48 4.71 -7.32
CA SER A 306 -14.91 5.76 -6.39
C SER A 306 -15.45 5.16 -5.10
N ASP A 307 -15.31 5.89 -4.01
CA ASP A 307 -15.89 5.57 -2.71
C ASP A 307 -17.42 5.49 -2.74
N ASP A 308 -18.07 6.15 -3.73
CA ASP A 308 -19.52 6.14 -3.93
C ASP A 308 -20.04 4.90 -4.67
N THR A 309 -19.14 4.00 -5.12
CA THR A 309 -19.53 2.77 -5.80
C THR A 309 -20.37 1.88 -4.87
N SER A 310 -21.48 1.34 -5.39
CA SER A 310 -22.31 0.47 -4.57
C SER A 310 -21.54 -0.78 -4.10
N ALA A 311 -21.80 -1.19 -2.85
CA ALA A 311 -21.14 -2.35 -2.26
C ALA A 311 -21.36 -3.63 -3.08
N ASP A 312 -22.54 -3.78 -3.68
CA ASP A 312 -22.87 -4.98 -4.48
C ASP A 312 -22.07 -5.04 -5.78
N VAL A 313 -21.93 -3.90 -6.48
CA VAL A 313 -21.09 -3.80 -7.67
C VAL A 313 -19.63 -4.08 -7.31
N PHE A 314 -19.12 -3.49 -6.23
CA PHE A 314 -17.75 -3.72 -5.81
C PHE A 314 -17.49 -5.18 -5.40
N ARG A 315 -18.45 -5.82 -4.72
CA ARG A 315 -18.36 -7.26 -4.38
C ARG A 315 -18.35 -8.13 -5.61
N ALA A 316 -19.21 -7.86 -6.59
CA ALA A 316 -19.23 -8.59 -7.87
C ALA A 316 -17.90 -8.48 -8.63
N LEU A 317 -17.21 -7.33 -8.55
CA LEU A 317 -15.88 -7.15 -9.14
C LEU A 317 -14.76 -7.91 -8.41
N CYS A 318 -14.98 -8.36 -7.20
CA CYS A 318 -14.00 -9.08 -6.38
C CYS A 318 -14.18 -10.61 -6.44
N THR A 319 -15.22 -11.11 -7.10
CA THR A 319 -15.43 -12.54 -7.35
C THR A 319 -14.82 -12.96 -8.69
N ARG A 320 -14.40 -14.23 -8.80
CA ARG A 320 -13.82 -14.80 -10.04
C ARG A 320 -14.83 -15.60 -10.86
N ALA A 321 -15.93 -16.05 -10.25
CA ALA A 321 -16.92 -16.95 -10.85
C ALA A 321 -18.28 -16.78 -10.17
N GLY A 322 -18.67 -15.54 -9.85
CA GLY A 322 -19.93 -15.21 -9.19
C GLY A 322 -21.10 -15.18 -10.17
N ASN A 323 -20.83 -14.93 -11.46
CA ASN A 323 -21.82 -14.73 -12.51
C ASN A 323 -22.83 -13.62 -12.18
N GLU A 324 -22.44 -12.65 -11.35
CA GLU A 324 -23.30 -11.52 -11.01
C GLU A 324 -23.42 -10.56 -12.22
N ALA A 325 -24.65 -10.10 -12.48
CA ALA A 325 -24.89 -9.07 -13.47
C ALA A 325 -24.39 -7.71 -12.97
N ILE A 326 -23.27 -7.23 -13.51
CA ILE A 326 -22.80 -5.87 -13.24
C ILE A 326 -23.54 -4.92 -14.18
N PRO A 327 -24.28 -3.90 -13.69
CA PRO A 327 -24.94 -2.92 -14.54
C PRO A 327 -23.93 -2.26 -15.48
N SER A 328 -24.22 -2.23 -16.78
CA SER A 328 -23.41 -1.55 -17.78
C SER A 328 -23.45 -0.04 -17.54
N GLY A 329 -22.31 0.57 -17.17
CA GLY A 329 -22.19 2.03 -17.04
C GLY A 329 -21.65 2.53 -15.70
N GLN A 330 -21.01 1.69 -14.88
CA GLN A 330 -20.24 2.11 -13.69
C GLN A 330 -18.77 1.76 -13.81
#